data_b7980ebf7b93c1a5f45ac5b8ef7e85e2
#
_entry.id   b7980ebf7b93c1a5f45ac5b8ef7e85e2
#
_cell.length_a   1.000
_cell.length_b   1.000
_cell.length_c   1.000
_cell.angle_alpha   90.00
_cell.angle_beta   90.00
_cell.angle_gamma   90.00
#
_symmetry.space_group_name_H-M   'P 1'
#
loop_
_entity.id
_entity.type
_entity.pdbx_description
1 polymer ?
#
loop_
_entity_poly.entity_id
_entity_poly.type
_entity_poly.pdbx_seq_one_letter_code
_entity_poly.pdbx_strand_id
1 'polypeptide(L)'
;MGELVDIGDTKLFVETRGDGFPVVVLHGGPGLDHHEFADYLDPLADRYRLLFVDQRANGRSAPAPPETWTLTQMSDDVSSLARALGLDRYAVLGHSYGAFVALQHGVDHPDDAAVTIVSNGLPSVVYMQGLEELLDGFEPADLREQVAASWAREAEATTPEEVMELFVDQLPWHFADPRDPRIEEYARKIAGMAGSPEVLRHFAANEYGGIDVEDILERVTHPVLVISGRHERTCPVAGSEAMAKGLPDAELVILEHSAHMGFVEENEAYMGAVRGFIDRRTAG
;
A
#
# COMPACT_ATOMS: atom_id res chain seq x y z
N MET A 1 9.19 -13.36 -12.73
CA MET A 1 10.44 -12.82 -13.33
C MET A 1 10.23 -11.32 -13.48
N GLY A 2 11.16 -10.50 -12.97
CA GLY A 2 10.97 -9.05 -12.96
C GLY A 2 11.70 -8.37 -14.10
N GLU A 3 11.15 -7.26 -14.59
CA GLU A 3 11.70 -6.44 -15.66
C GLU A 3 11.50 -4.94 -15.42
N LEU A 4 12.32 -4.11 -16.06
CA LEU A 4 12.12 -2.67 -16.08
C LEU A 4 11.24 -2.28 -17.26
N VAL A 5 10.07 -1.72 -16.97
CA VAL A 5 9.10 -1.22 -17.95
C VAL A 5 9.30 0.28 -18.14
N ASP A 6 9.54 0.71 -19.37
CA ASP A 6 9.67 2.13 -19.73
C ASP A 6 8.28 2.77 -19.80
N ILE A 7 8.02 3.77 -18.95
CA ILE A 7 6.74 4.50 -18.90
C ILE A 7 6.83 5.92 -19.47
N GLY A 8 7.97 6.24 -20.10
CA GLY A 8 8.23 7.50 -20.80
C GLY A 8 9.28 8.35 -20.11
N ASP A 9 9.02 8.85 -18.92
CA ASP A 9 9.95 9.73 -18.19
C ASP A 9 10.84 8.97 -17.18
N THR A 10 10.45 7.73 -16.83
CA THR A 10 11.20 6.82 -15.96
C THR A 10 10.95 5.36 -16.33
N LYS A 11 11.57 4.43 -15.59
CA LYS A 11 11.33 2.99 -15.72
C LYS A 11 10.94 2.41 -14.38
N LEU A 12 9.81 1.71 -14.35
CA LEU A 12 9.35 0.99 -13.16
C LEU A 12 9.75 -0.48 -13.24
N PHE A 13 10.22 -1.01 -12.12
CA PHE A 13 10.44 -2.44 -12.00
C PHE A 13 9.11 -3.14 -11.71
N VAL A 14 8.82 -4.19 -12.46
CA VAL A 14 7.61 -4.99 -12.34
C VAL A 14 7.96 -6.45 -12.22
N GLU A 15 7.54 -7.10 -11.13
CA GLU A 15 7.57 -8.55 -11.00
C GLU A 15 6.20 -9.13 -11.31
N THR A 16 6.15 -10.09 -12.24
CA THR A 16 4.90 -10.75 -12.62
C THR A 16 4.81 -12.13 -12.00
N ARG A 17 3.64 -12.42 -11.36
CA ARG A 17 3.27 -13.74 -10.82
C ARG A 17 1.88 -14.11 -11.33
N GLY A 18 1.70 -15.36 -11.75
CA GLY A 18 0.42 -15.87 -12.28
C GLY A 18 0.10 -15.42 -13.70
N ASP A 19 -1.10 -15.76 -14.15
CA ASP A 19 -1.66 -15.47 -15.46
C ASP A 19 -3.17 -15.22 -15.33
N GLY A 20 -3.75 -14.43 -16.21
CA GLY A 20 -5.19 -14.10 -16.19
C GLY A 20 -5.46 -12.61 -16.12
N PHE A 21 -6.54 -12.21 -15.44
CA PHE A 21 -6.92 -10.81 -15.32
C PHE A 21 -5.83 -10.00 -14.58
N PRO A 22 -5.33 -8.88 -15.16
CA PRO A 22 -4.21 -8.14 -14.58
C PRO A 22 -4.61 -7.39 -13.31
N VAL A 23 -3.74 -7.48 -12.29
CA VAL A 23 -3.84 -6.71 -11.05
C VAL A 23 -2.51 -5.98 -10.83
N VAL A 24 -2.51 -4.67 -10.93
CA VAL A 24 -1.36 -3.83 -10.56
C VAL A 24 -1.33 -3.73 -9.04
N VAL A 25 -0.21 -4.18 -8.43
CA VAL A 25 -0.05 -4.26 -6.98
C VAL A 25 0.98 -3.22 -6.54
N LEU A 26 0.55 -2.28 -5.69
CA LEU A 26 1.32 -1.14 -5.19
C LEU A 26 1.66 -1.34 -3.71
N HIS A 27 2.96 -1.37 -3.40
CA HIS A 27 3.47 -1.57 -2.04
C HIS A 27 3.27 -0.34 -1.14
N GLY A 28 3.37 -0.55 0.16
CA GLY A 28 3.38 0.48 1.18
C GLY A 28 4.72 1.22 1.32
N GLY A 29 4.97 1.71 2.48
CA GLY A 29 6.09 2.59 2.79
C GLY A 29 5.60 4.03 2.94
N PRO A 30 6.15 5.02 2.28
CA PRO A 30 7.09 5.03 1.14
C PRO A 30 8.52 4.62 1.52
N GLY A 31 9.33 4.33 0.50
CA GLY A 31 10.73 3.93 0.69
C GLY A 31 10.95 2.42 0.80
N LEU A 32 9.89 1.62 0.60
CA LEU A 32 9.95 0.15 0.52
C LEU A 32 9.93 -0.35 -0.93
N ASP A 33 9.76 -1.64 -1.15
CA ASP A 33 9.54 -2.25 -2.46
C ASP A 33 8.49 -3.37 -2.40
N HIS A 34 8.20 -4.00 -3.54
CA HIS A 34 7.17 -5.02 -3.65
C HIS A 34 7.42 -6.28 -2.78
N HIS A 35 8.63 -6.51 -2.25
CA HIS A 35 8.90 -7.62 -1.34
C HIS A 35 8.14 -7.48 -0.01
N GLU A 36 7.54 -6.32 0.29
CA GLU A 36 6.60 -6.15 1.39
C GLU A 36 5.52 -7.25 1.42
N PHE A 37 5.05 -7.64 0.25
CA PHE A 37 4.01 -8.69 0.16
C PHE A 37 4.56 -10.11 0.32
N ALA A 38 5.88 -10.31 0.24
CA ALA A 38 6.51 -11.63 0.24
C ALA A 38 5.78 -12.63 -0.69
N ASP A 39 5.25 -13.72 -0.14
CA ASP A 39 4.42 -14.73 -0.83
C ASP A 39 2.94 -14.68 -0.40
N TYR A 40 2.54 -13.69 0.41
CA TYR A 40 1.20 -13.66 1.00
C TYR A 40 0.09 -13.41 -0.01
N LEU A 41 0.36 -12.74 -1.14
CA LEU A 41 -0.60 -12.55 -2.23
C LEU A 41 -0.54 -13.65 -3.30
N ASP A 42 0.41 -14.57 -3.23
CA ASP A 42 0.56 -15.67 -4.20
C ASP A 42 -0.70 -16.54 -4.40
N PRO A 43 -1.57 -16.75 -3.38
CA PRO A 43 -2.83 -17.43 -3.62
C PRO A 43 -3.73 -16.80 -4.67
N LEU A 44 -3.57 -15.50 -4.99
CA LEU A 44 -4.31 -14.83 -6.05
C LEU A 44 -3.75 -15.15 -7.44
N ALA A 45 -2.49 -15.58 -7.55
CA ALA A 45 -1.81 -15.86 -8.82
C ALA A 45 -2.34 -17.10 -9.54
N ASP A 46 -3.21 -17.89 -8.91
CA ASP A 46 -3.92 -19.00 -9.55
C ASP A 46 -4.99 -18.53 -10.57
N ARG A 47 -5.43 -17.27 -10.49
CA ARG A 47 -6.51 -16.69 -11.31
C ARG A 47 -6.18 -15.34 -11.92
N TYR A 48 -5.23 -14.61 -11.34
CA TYR A 48 -4.87 -13.26 -11.74
C TYR A 48 -3.40 -13.19 -12.13
N ARG A 49 -3.10 -12.27 -13.05
CA ARG A 49 -1.74 -11.86 -13.34
C ARG A 49 -1.39 -10.70 -12.41
N LEU A 50 -0.71 -10.99 -11.32
CA LEU A 50 -0.25 -9.99 -10.35
C LEU A 50 0.99 -9.29 -10.90
N LEU A 51 0.92 -7.97 -11.00
CA LEU A 51 1.98 -7.08 -11.46
C LEU A 51 2.47 -6.30 -10.25
N PHE A 52 3.44 -6.85 -9.53
CA PHE A 52 4.04 -6.19 -8.36
C PHE A 52 4.99 -5.10 -8.83
N VAL A 53 4.69 -3.86 -8.49
CA VAL A 53 5.41 -2.68 -8.96
C VAL A 53 6.27 -2.12 -7.84
N ASP A 54 7.58 -1.95 -8.10
CA ASP A 54 8.36 -1.00 -7.31
C ASP A 54 7.99 0.40 -7.80
N GLN A 55 7.36 1.19 -6.94
CA GLN A 55 6.89 2.52 -7.30
C GLN A 55 8.06 3.45 -7.66
N ARG A 56 7.78 4.61 -8.26
CA ARG A 56 8.78 5.61 -8.69
C ARG A 56 9.86 5.84 -7.62
N ALA A 57 11.13 5.69 -8.03
CA ALA A 57 12.32 5.85 -7.19
C ALA A 57 12.46 4.85 -6.01
N ASN A 58 11.58 3.86 -5.91
CA ASN A 58 11.66 2.81 -4.89
C ASN A 58 12.28 1.53 -5.46
N GLY A 59 12.88 0.73 -4.58
CA GLY A 59 13.35 -0.60 -4.88
C GLY A 59 14.29 -0.66 -6.09
N ARG A 60 13.90 -1.42 -7.11
CA ARG A 60 14.64 -1.63 -8.37
C ARG A 60 14.20 -0.70 -9.50
N SER A 61 13.18 0.14 -9.27
CA SER A 61 12.78 1.16 -10.22
C SER A 61 13.89 2.19 -10.46
N ALA A 62 13.88 2.80 -11.62
CA ALA A 62 14.90 3.78 -11.96
C ALA A 62 14.84 5.00 -11.02
N PRO A 63 15.98 5.61 -10.70
CA PRO A 63 15.99 6.89 -10.01
C PRO A 63 15.16 7.94 -10.75
N ALA A 64 14.48 8.80 -10.00
CA ALA A 64 13.69 9.89 -10.53
C ALA A 64 13.91 11.18 -9.70
N PRO A 65 13.75 12.36 -10.29
CA PRO A 65 13.94 13.61 -9.58
C PRO A 65 12.97 13.77 -8.40
N PRO A 66 13.40 14.26 -7.21
CA PRO A 66 12.55 14.37 -6.02
C PRO A 66 11.28 15.23 -6.22
N GLU A 67 11.31 16.20 -7.11
CA GLU A 67 10.13 17.02 -7.47
C GLU A 67 9.01 16.21 -8.15
N THR A 68 9.31 14.98 -8.60
CA THR A 68 8.34 14.03 -9.19
C THR A 68 7.80 13.04 -8.16
N TRP A 69 8.26 13.07 -6.91
CA TRP A 69 7.78 12.17 -5.87
C TRP A 69 6.50 12.74 -5.23
N THR A 70 5.42 12.64 -5.97
CA THR A 70 4.09 13.12 -5.54
C THR A 70 3.02 12.07 -5.81
N LEU A 71 1.92 12.10 -5.05
CA LEU A 71 0.80 11.18 -5.26
C LEU A 71 0.23 11.28 -6.68
N THR A 72 0.06 12.51 -7.20
CA THR A 72 -0.42 12.74 -8.58
C THR A 72 0.51 12.12 -9.61
N GLN A 73 1.83 12.28 -9.47
CA GLN A 73 2.77 11.67 -10.42
C GLN A 73 2.75 10.15 -10.33
N MET A 74 2.68 9.58 -9.11
CA MET A 74 2.58 8.12 -8.94
C MET A 74 1.24 7.57 -9.45
N SER A 75 0.17 8.35 -9.36
CA SER A 75 -1.11 8.07 -10.01
C SER A 75 -0.97 8.00 -11.53
N ASP A 76 -0.30 8.98 -12.15
CA ASP A 76 0.01 9.02 -13.58
C ASP A 76 0.90 7.84 -14.01
N ASP A 77 1.80 7.41 -13.14
CA ASP A 77 2.69 6.26 -13.38
C ASP A 77 1.90 4.96 -13.54
N VAL A 78 0.83 4.75 -12.75
CA VAL A 78 -0.04 3.57 -12.89
C VAL A 78 -0.69 3.54 -14.27
N SER A 79 -1.25 4.67 -14.74
CA SER A 79 -1.85 4.79 -16.07
C SER A 79 -0.81 4.59 -17.18
N SER A 80 0.39 5.13 -17.01
CA SER A 80 1.48 5.01 -17.98
C SER A 80 2.01 3.59 -18.04
N LEU A 81 2.12 2.90 -16.90
CA LEU A 81 2.49 1.49 -16.82
C LEU A 81 1.44 0.60 -17.51
N ALA A 82 0.17 0.82 -17.24
CA ALA A 82 -0.91 0.07 -17.87
C ALA A 82 -0.85 0.21 -19.41
N ARG A 83 -0.65 1.41 -19.92
CA ARG A 83 -0.47 1.68 -21.37
C ARG A 83 0.77 0.99 -21.93
N ALA A 84 1.91 1.06 -21.23
CA ALA A 84 3.16 0.44 -21.68
C ALA A 84 3.06 -1.09 -21.75
N LEU A 85 2.26 -1.70 -20.87
CA LEU A 85 2.00 -3.14 -20.84
C LEU A 85 0.82 -3.57 -21.71
N GLY A 86 0.12 -2.64 -22.38
CA GLY A 86 -1.05 -2.92 -23.20
C GLY A 86 -2.24 -3.48 -22.40
N LEU A 87 -2.49 -2.96 -21.21
CA LEU A 87 -3.60 -3.38 -20.35
C LEU A 87 -4.85 -2.56 -20.68
N ASP A 88 -5.82 -3.17 -21.38
CA ASP A 88 -7.10 -2.53 -21.68
C ASP A 88 -8.05 -2.51 -20.47
N ARG A 89 -7.97 -3.51 -19.61
CA ARG A 89 -8.75 -3.66 -18.36
C ARG A 89 -7.86 -4.26 -17.29
N TYR A 90 -7.80 -3.65 -16.12
CA TYR A 90 -7.00 -4.11 -14.98
C TYR A 90 -7.62 -3.69 -13.66
N ALA A 91 -7.19 -4.34 -12.59
CA ALA A 91 -7.43 -3.89 -11.22
C ALA A 91 -6.20 -3.17 -10.68
N VAL A 92 -6.40 -2.25 -9.73
CA VAL A 92 -5.33 -1.67 -8.92
C VAL A 92 -5.54 -2.12 -7.47
N LEU A 93 -4.53 -2.74 -6.85
CA LEU A 93 -4.50 -3.06 -5.44
C LEU A 93 -3.36 -2.29 -4.80
N GLY A 94 -3.68 -1.39 -3.89
CA GLY A 94 -2.69 -0.67 -3.09
C GLY A 94 -2.81 -0.99 -1.62
N HIS A 95 -1.66 -1.10 -0.93
CA HIS A 95 -1.59 -1.27 0.50
C HIS A 95 -0.89 -0.07 1.14
N SER A 96 -1.43 0.45 2.28
CA SER A 96 -0.81 1.55 3.01
C SER A 96 -0.56 2.77 2.11
N TYR A 97 0.66 3.24 1.94
CA TYR A 97 1.00 4.29 0.99
C TYR A 97 0.57 3.95 -0.45
N GLY A 98 0.74 2.70 -0.89
CA GLY A 98 0.23 2.24 -2.18
C GLY A 98 -1.29 2.35 -2.31
N ALA A 99 -2.03 2.29 -1.19
CA ALA A 99 -3.47 2.54 -1.16
C ALA A 99 -3.81 4.02 -1.39
N PHE A 100 -2.95 4.95 -0.93
CA PHE A 100 -3.10 6.37 -1.25
C PHE A 100 -2.92 6.60 -2.76
N VAL A 101 -1.90 5.98 -3.36
CA VAL A 101 -1.66 6.04 -4.81
C VAL A 101 -2.83 5.42 -5.58
N ALA A 102 -3.35 4.27 -5.15
CA ALA A 102 -4.48 3.60 -5.79
C ALA A 102 -5.77 4.44 -5.74
N LEU A 103 -6.03 5.10 -4.59
CA LEU A 103 -7.19 5.99 -4.44
C LEU A 103 -7.03 7.27 -5.26
N GLN A 104 -5.84 7.89 -5.23
CA GLN A 104 -5.50 9.05 -6.07
C GLN A 104 -5.68 8.72 -7.55
N HIS A 105 -5.21 7.52 -7.99
CA HIS A 105 -5.39 7.05 -9.36
C HIS A 105 -6.87 6.94 -9.72
N GLY A 106 -7.70 6.42 -8.82
CA GLY A 106 -9.15 6.36 -9.05
C GLY A 106 -9.80 7.73 -9.24
N VAL A 107 -9.29 8.77 -8.56
CA VAL A 107 -9.77 10.15 -8.67
C VAL A 107 -9.27 10.84 -9.94
N ASP A 108 -7.98 10.67 -10.27
CA ASP A 108 -7.32 11.35 -11.39
C ASP A 108 -7.65 10.66 -12.74
N HIS A 109 -7.82 9.34 -12.74
CA HIS A 109 -8.04 8.50 -13.93
C HIS A 109 -9.25 7.56 -13.74
N PRO A 110 -10.46 8.10 -13.56
CA PRO A 110 -11.65 7.33 -13.16
C PRO A 110 -12.07 6.24 -14.16
N ASP A 111 -11.65 6.34 -15.41
CA ASP A 111 -12.03 5.43 -16.49
C ASP A 111 -10.96 4.34 -16.76
N ASP A 112 -9.80 4.38 -16.09
CA ASP A 112 -8.65 3.52 -16.43
C ASP A 112 -8.77 2.13 -15.78
N ALA A 113 -9.01 2.06 -14.48
CA ALA A 113 -9.14 0.80 -13.77
C ALA A 113 -10.55 0.23 -13.84
N ALA A 114 -10.65 -1.09 -13.98
CA ALA A 114 -11.94 -1.79 -13.88
C ALA A 114 -12.46 -1.83 -12.45
N VAL A 115 -11.56 -1.99 -11.48
CA VAL A 115 -11.82 -1.96 -10.03
C VAL A 115 -10.57 -1.48 -9.30
N THR A 116 -10.76 -0.88 -8.11
CA THR A 116 -9.67 -0.53 -7.19
C THR A 116 -9.86 -1.23 -5.84
N ILE A 117 -8.77 -1.71 -5.26
CA ILE A 117 -8.71 -2.26 -3.91
C ILE A 117 -7.81 -1.36 -3.06
N VAL A 118 -8.38 -0.71 -2.06
CA VAL A 118 -7.71 0.16 -1.10
C VAL A 118 -7.54 -0.63 0.19
N SER A 119 -6.33 -1.09 0.47
CA SER A 119 -6.00 -1.88 1.66
C SER A 119 -5.29 -1.03 2.69
N ASN A 120 -5.94 -0.78 3.82
CA ASN A 120 -5.42 0.03 4.94
C ASN A 120 -4.91 1.39 4.45
N GLY A 121 -5.78 2.13 3.76
CA GLY A 121 -5.53 3.47 3.24
C GLY A 121 -6.43 4.53 3.88
N LEU A 122 -6.21 5.78 3.50
CA LEU A 122 -6.96 6.95 3.97
C LEU A 122 -7.37 7.84 2.80
N PRO A 123 -8.52 8.56 2.90
CA PRO A 123 -8.90 9.56 1.91
C PRO A 123 -8.29 10.94 2.19
N SER A 124 -7.80 11.17 3.42
CA SER A 124 -7.16 12.43 3.83
C SER A 124 -6.19 12.19 4.99
N VAL A 125 -5.06 12.89 5.00
CA VAL A 125 -4.09 12.88 6.12
C VAL A 125 -4.68 13.39 7.43
N VAL A 126 -5.84 14.03 7.41
CA VAL A 126 -6.54 14.47 8.63
C VAL A 126 -6.80 13.31 9.60
N TYR A 127 -6.98 12.10 9.08
CA TYR A 127 -7.19 10.88 9.88
C TYR A 127 -5.91 10.39 10.58
N MET A 128 -4.75 10.91 10.21
CA MET A 128 -3.47 10.62 10.90
C MET A 128 -3.26 11.52 12.13
N GLN A 129 -4.11 12.53 12.34
CA GLN A 129 -4.06 13.34 13.54
C GLN A 129 -4.33 12.49 14.77
N GLY A 130 -3.52 12.66 15.82
CA GLY A 130 -3.65 11.86 17.06
C GLY A 130 -2.85 10.56 17.07
N LEU A 131 -2.03 10.26 16.04
CA LEU A 131 -1.14 9.08 16.06
C LEU A 131 -0.12 9.13 17.21
N GLU A 132 0.32 10.32 17.60
CA GLU A 132 1.23 10.50 18.76
C GLU A 132 0.52 10.07 20.07
N GLU A 133 -0.73 10.48 20.27
CA GLU A 133 -1.52 10.07 21.45
C GLU A 133 -1.81 8.55 21.44
N LEU A 134 -2.03 7.96 20.26
CA LEU A 134 -2.17 6.51 20.13
C LEU A 134 -0.87 5.79 20.48
N LEU A 135 0.27 6.33 20.05
CA LEU A 135 1.58 5.76 20.38
C LEU A 135 1.86 5.88 21.89
N ASP A 136 1.54 7.02 22.51
CA ASP A 136 1.70 7.20 23.97
C ASP A 136 0.92 6.16 24.78
N GLY A 137 -0.22 5.72 24.25
CA GLY A 137 -1.05 4.65 24.84
C GLY A 137 -0.68 3.23 24.38
N PHE A 138 0.28 3.05 23.50
CA PHE A 138 0.63 1.74 22.94
C PHE A 138 1.33 0.85 23.98
N GLU A 139 0.83 -0.37 24.12
CA GLU A 139 1.37 -1.37 25.03
C GLU A 139 1.81 -2.63 24.26
N PRO A 140 2.87 -3.31 24.73
CA PRO A 140 3.64 -3.05 25.94
C PRO A 140 4.68 -1.93 25.81
N ALA A 141 5.09 -1.33 26.93
CA ALA A 141 5.92 -0.14 26.98
C ALA A 141 7.29 -0.28 26.27
N ASP A 142 7.91 -1.47 26.35
CA ASP A 142 9.18 -1.76 25.67
C ASP A 142 9.04 -1.67 24.13
N LEU A 143 7.92 -2.15 23.58
CA LEU A 143 7.63 -2.05 22.14
C LEU A 143 7.19 -0.64 21.76
N ARG A 144 6.50 0.09 22.64
CA ARG A 144 6.22 1.52 22.42
C ARG A 144 7.51 2.33 22.28
N GLU A 145 8.48 2.13 23.17
CA GLU A 145 9.78 2.79 23.12
C GLU A 145 10.55 2.44 21.84
N GLN A 146 10.50 1.18 21.41
CA GLN A 146 11.10 0.72 20.15
C GLN A 146 10.48 1.42 18.93
N VAL A 147 9.15 1.43 18.82
CA VAL A 147 8.42 2.07 17.71
C VAL A 147 8.67 3.58 17.68
N ALA A 148 8.58 4.24 18.83
CA ALA A 148 8.85 5.69 18.94
C ALA A 148 10.29 6.03 18.51
N ALA A 149 11.27 5.23 18.94
CA ALA A 149 12.67 5.44 18.56
C ALA A 149 12.91 5.21 17.07
N SER A 150 12.21 4.24 16.43
CA SER A 150 12.34 4.01 15.00
C SER A 150 11.75 5.17 14.18
N TRP A 151 10.56 5.67 14.52
CA TRP A 151 9.98 6.82 13.83
C TRP A 151 10.84 8.09 13.94
N ALA A 152 11.42 8.35 15.11
CA ALA A 152 12.31 9.50 15.30
C ALA A 152 13.56 9.45 14.41
N ARG A 153 13.95 8.25 13.94
CA ARG A 153 15.13 8.02 13.08
C ARG A 153 14.83 7.99 11.58
N GLU A 154 13.57 7.99 11.15
CA GLU A 154 13.21 7.94 9.72
C GLU A 154 13.83 9.09 8.91
N ALA A 155 13.82 10.30 9.46
CA ALA A 155 14.42 11.48 8.83
C ALA A 155 15.95 11.39 8.72
N GLU A 156 16.60 10.48 9.43
CA GLU A 156 18.05 10.32 9.49
C GLU A 156 18.56 9.12 8.68
N ALA A 157 17.65 8.23 8.21
CA ALA A 157 18.01 7.04 7.45
C ALA A 157 18.78 7.40 6.18
N THR A 158 19.94 6.77 5.96
CA THR A 158 20.85 7.06 4.85
C THR A 158 21.18 5.84 4.00
N THR A 159 20.92 4.64 4.51
CA THR A 159 21.18 3.37 3.81
C THR A 159 19.91 2.53 3.68
N PRO A 160 19.82 1.66 2.65
CA PRO A 160 18.72 0.71 2.52
C PRO A 160 18.54 -0.19 3.75
N GLU A 161 19.65 -0.59 4.37
CA GLU A 161 19.65 -1.45 5.56
C GLU A 161 19.01 -0.73 6.76
N GLU A 162 19.31 0.58 6.94
CA GLU A 162 18.67 1.39 7.99
C GLU A 162 17.15 1.50 7.78
N VAL A 163 16.68 1.71 6.54
CA VAL A 163 15.24 1.73 6.23
C VAL A 163 14.58 0.41 6.63
N MET A 164 15.23 -0.72 6.32
CA MET A 164 14.72 -2.04 6.67
C MET A 164 14.71 -2.29 8.18
N GLU A 165 15.76 -1.86 8.89
CA GLU A 165 15.82 -1.95 10.35
C GLU A 165 14.66 -1.17 10.99
N LEU A 166 14.43 0.09 10.54
CA LEU A 166 13.34 0.91 11.03
C LEU A 166 11.97 0.28 10.77
N PHE A 167 11.75 -0.26 9.57
CA PHE A 167 10.49 -0.92 9.25
C PHE A 167 10.25 -2.16 10.12
N VAL A 168 11.28 -3.00 10.33
CA VAL A 168 11.18 -4.17 11.21
C VAL A 168 10.90 -3.76 12.66
N ASP A 169 11.53 -2.69 13.15
CA ASP A 169 11.29 -2.15 14.49
C ASP A 169 9.85 -1.61 14.66
N GLN A 170 9.19 -1.22 13.58
CA GLN A 170 7.79 -0.73 13.57
C GLN A 170 6.76 -1.87 13.48
N LEU A 171 7.12 -3.08 13.09
CA LEU A 171 6.17 -4.18 12.91
C LEU A 171 5.25 -4.43 14.12
N PRO A 172 5.69 -4.34 15.39
CA PRO A 172 4.79 -4.47 16.52
C PRO A 172 3.60 -3.50 16.51
N TRP A 173 3.77 -2.31 15.95
CA TRP A 173 2.70 -1.34 15.77
C TRP A 173 1.69 -1.74 14.68
N HIS A 174 2.19 -2.42 13.66
CA HIS A 174 1.42 -2.81 12.48
C HIS A 174 0.62 -4.11 12.65
N PHE A 175 0.83 -4.88 13.72
CA PHE A 175 0.07 -6.09 14.03
C PHE A 175 -0.95 -5.84 15.15
N ALA A 176 -2.08 -6.54 15.13
CA ALA A 176 -3.11 -6.43 16.15
C ALA A 176 -2.59 -6.82 17.55
N ASP A 177 -1.87 -7.96 17.62
CA ASP A 177 -1.05 -8.33 18.78
C ASP A 177 0.41 -7.89 18.53
N PRO A 178 0.95 -6.92 19.30
CA PRO A 178 2.33 -6.47 19.16
C PRO A 178 3.40 -7.55 19.38
N ARG A 179 3.02 -8.71 19.92
CA ARG A 179 3.89 -9.88 20.13
C ARG A 179 3.49 -11.10 19.30
N ASP A 180 2.74 -10.88 18.23
CA ASP A 180 2.34 -11.96 17.34
C ASP A 180 3.58 -12.71 16.81
N PRO A 181 3.65 -14.04 16.94
CA PRO A 181 4.80 -14.82 16.44
C PRO A 181 5.00 -14.72 14.93
N ARG A 182 3.97 -14.33 14.17
CA ARG A 182 4.08 -14.08 12.73
C ARG A 182 4.95 -12.87 12.38
N ILE A 183 5.18 -11.95 13.32
CA ILE A 183 6.09 -10.79 13.12
C ILE A 183 7.49 -11.27 12.73
N GLU A 184 8.05 -12.25 13.47
CA GLU A 184 9.37 -12.79 13.15
C GLU A 184 9.40 -13.56 11.83
N GLU A 185 8.33 -14.28 11.50
CA GLU A 185 8.20 -14.98 10.22
C GLU A 185 8.14 -13.97 9.06
N TYR A 186 7.31 -12.96 9.19
CA TYR A 186 7.15 -11.90 8.20
C TYR A 186 8.48 -11.15 7.99
N ALA A 187 9.16 -10.73 9.06
CA ALA A 187 10.46 -10.05 8.97
C ALA A 187 11.50 -10.90 8.21
N ARG A 188 11.50 -12.23 8.40
CA ARG A 188 12.40 -13.13 7.66
C ARG A 188 12.02 -13.22 6.18
N LYS A 189 10.74 -13.23 5.84
CA LYS A 189 10.25 -13.31 4.45
C LYS A 189 10.59 -12.04 3.65
N ILE A 190 10.53 -10.88 4.29
CA ILE A 190 10.82 -9.59 3.65
C ILE A 190 12.30 -9.19 3.69
N ALA A 191 13.20 -10.02 4.22
CA ALA A 191 14.62 -9.69 4.38
C ALA A 191 15.37 -9.33 3.07
N GLY A 192 14.76 -9.60 1.90
CA GLY A 192 15.28 -9.20 0.58
C GLY A 192 14.75 -7.86 0.07
N MET A 193 13.89 -7.18 0.82
CA MET A 193 13.34 -5.89 0.45
C MET A 193 14.44 -4.81 0.39
N ALA A 194 14.38 -3.97 -0.64
CA ALA A 194 15.33 -2.87 -0.82
C ALA A 194 14.73 -1.56 -0.31
N GLY A 195 15.33 -1.01 0.75
CA GLY A 195 14.97 0.31 1.26
C GLY A 195 15.44 1.44 0.34
N SER A 196 14.66 2.51 0.25
CA SER A 196 14.97 3.73 -0.50
C SER A 196 15.01 4.93 0.46
N PRO A 197 16.16 5.21 1.10
CA PRO A 197 16.24 6.16 2.22
C PRO A 197 15.92 7.60 1.81
N GLU A 198 16.26 8.02 0.59
CA GLU A 198 15.95 9.36 0.11
C GLU A 198 14.44 9.56 -0.06
N VAL A 199 13.75 8.53 -0.55
CA VAL A 199 12.29 8.53 -0.72
C VAL A 199 11.61 8.56 0.66
N LEU A 200 12.04 7.70 1.59
CA LEU A 200 11.50 7.68 2.96
C LEU A 200 11.60 9.07 3.60
N ARG A 201 12.82 9.68 3.62
CA ARG A 201 13.02 11.01 4.20
C ARG A 201 12.17 12.10 3.53
N HIS A 202 12.05 12.05 2.19
CA HIS A 202 11.22 13.01 1.46
C HIS A 202 9.77 12.96 1.93
N PHE A 203 9.18 11.78 1.99
CA PHE A 203 7.78 11.63 2.35
C PHE A 203 7.53 11.81 3.86
N ALA A 204 8.45 11.39 4.73
CA ALA A 204 8.36 11.68 6.17
C ALA A 204 8.35 13.20 6.46
N ALA A 205 9.08 14.00 5.66
CA ALA A 205 9.10 15.45 5.76
C ALA A 205 7.89 16.15 5.12
N ASN A 206 7.05 15.41 4.34
CA ASN A 206 5.94 15.97 3.55
C ASN A 206 4.62 15.23 3.80
N GLU A 207 4.32 14.92 5.06
CA GLU A 207 3.05 14.30 5.49
C GLU A 207 2.67 13.06 4.66
N TYR A 208 3.64 12.22 4.34
CA TYR A 208 3.49 11.02 3.51
C TYR A 208 2.74 11.26 2.19
N GLY A 209 3.02 12.41 1.55
CA GLY A 209 2.44 12.81 0.27
C GLY A 209 1.15 13.60 0.38
N GLY A 210 0.64 13.82 1.60
CA GLY A 210 -0.46 14.74 1.88
C GLY A 210 -1.76 14.38 1.16
N ILE A 211 -2.16 13.09 1.15
CA ILE A 211 -3.43 12.70 0.50
C ILE A 211 -4.59 13.51 1.06
N ASP A 212 -5.40 14.09 0.18
CA ASP A 212 -6.60 14.86 0.52
C ASP A 212 -7.60 14.82 -0.63
N VAL A 213 -8.33 13.71 -0.73
CA VAL A 213 -9.29 13.44 -1.80
C VAL A 213 -10.71 13.17 -1.28
N GLU A 214 -10.94 13.30 0.04
CA GLU A 214 -12.22 12.95 0.67
C GLU A 214 -13.39 13.71 0.03
N ASP A 215 -13.23 15.02 -0.20
CA ASP A 215 -14.27 15.89 -0.76
C ASP A 215 -14.55 15.66 -2.27
N ILE A 216 -13.77 14.80 -2.93
CA ILE A 216 -13.88 14.52 -4.37
C ILE A 216 -13.94 13.02 -4.69
N LEU A 217 -14.24 12.18 -3.70
CA LEU A 217 -14.38 10.72 -3.88
C LEU A 217 -15.48 10.34 -4.89
N GLU A 218 -16.47 11.21 -5.11
CA GLU A 218 -17.50 10.99 -6.11
C GLU A 218 -16.98 10.94 -7.56
N ARG A 219 -15.74 11.36 -7.81
CA ARG A 219 -15.08 11.23 -9.12
C ARG A 219 -14.71 9.80 -9.46
N VAL A 220 -14.54 8.93 -8.46
CA VAL A 220 -14.21 7.52 -8.68
C VAL A 220 -15.46 6.80 -9.16
N THR A 221 -15.56 6.53 -10.48
CA THR A 221 -16.76 5.99 -11.11
C THR A 221 -16.80 4.47 -11.18
N HIS A 222 -15.66 3.80 -11.00
CA HIS A 222 -15.54 2.34 -10.96
C HIS A 222 -15.69 1.79 -9.53
N PRO A 223 -16.01 0.49 -9.38
CA PRO A 223 -16.17 -0.13 -8.06
C PRO A 223 -14.87 -0.13 -7.24
N VAL A 224 -14.98 0.13 -5.94
CA VAL A 224 -13.86 0.12 -4.99
C VAL A 224 -14.13 -0.84 -3.84
N LEU A 225 -13.15 -1.71 -3.55
CA LEU A 225 -13.10 -2.48 -2.31
C LEU A 225 -12.20 -1.77 -1.31
N VAL A 226 -12.73 -1.42 -0.17
CA VAL A 226 -11.97 -0.88 0.97
C VAL A 226 -11.78 -1.99 1.99
N ILE A 227 -10.54 -2.32 2.33
CA ILE A 227 -10.18 -3.32 3.36
C ILE A 227 -9.43 -2.62 4.48
N SER A 228 -9.83 -2.86 5.72
CA SER A 228 -9.13 -2.33 6.90
C SER A 228 -9.14 -3.34 8.03
N GLY A 229 -8.06 -3.37 8.81
CA GLY A 229 -8.04 -4.12 10.06
C GLY A 229 -8.80 -3.39 11.17
N ARG A 230 -9.50 -4.13 12.05
CA ARG A 230 -10.21 -3.54 13.20
C ARG A 230 -9.28 -2.81 14.16
N HIS A 231 -8.06 -3.30 14.30
CA HIS A 231 -7.04 -2.79 15.22
C HIS A 231 -6.03 -1.87 14.52
N GLU A 232 -6.40 -1.34 13.35
CA GLU A 232 -5.56 -0.44 12.56
C GLU A 232 -5.21 0.84 13.34
N ARG A 233 -3.90 1.14 13.38
CA ARG A 233 -3.36 2.28 14.11
C ARG A 233 -2.73 3.32 13.19
N THR A 234 -2.18 2.91 12.05
CA THR A 234 -1.51 3.80 11.08
C THR A 234 -2.51 4.52 10.19
N CYS A 235 -3.51 3.78 9.68
CA CYS A 235 -4.58 4.30 8.84
C CYS A 235 -5.94 4.01 9.52
N PRO A 236 -6.35 4.77 10.54
CA PRO A 236 -7.49 4.44 11.39
C PRO A 236 -8.76 4.08 10.60
N VAL A 237 -9.51 3.10 11.11
CA VAL A 237 -10.76 2.57 10.51
C VAL A 237 -11.74 3.68 10.12
N ALA A 238 -11.76 4.79 10.85
CA ALA A 238 -12.59 5.95 10.54
C ALA A 238 -12.36 6.49 9.12
N GLY A 239 -11.12 6.47 8.62
CA GLY A 239 -10.81 6.85 7.24
C GLY A 239 -11.38 5.86 6.23
N SER A 240 -11.33 4.55 6.52
CA SER A 240 -11.93 3.52 5.68
C SER A 240 -13.47 3.62 5.64
N GLU A 241 -14.09 3.92 6.77
CA GLU A 241 -15.55 4.18 6.86
C GLU A 241 -15.94 5.45 6.08
N ALA A 242 -15.12 6.51 6.14
CA ALA A 242 -15.32 7.73 5.36
C ALA A 242 -15.20 7.46 3.85
N MET A 243 -14.18 6.69 3.42
CA MET A 243 -14.08 6.26 2.02
C MET A 243 -15.30 5.48 1.55
N ALA A 244 -15.74 4.48 2.32
CA ALA A 244 -16.90 3.67 1.97
C ALA A 244 -18.18 4.49 1.86
N LYS A 245 -18.30 5.58 2.61
CA LYS A 245 -19.43 6.49 2.57
C LYS A 245 -19.36 7.49 1.41
N GLY A 246 -18.15 7.95 1.06
CA GLY A 246 -17.95 8.99 0.04
C GLY A 246 -17.86 8.44 -1.38
N LEU A 247 -17.42 7.20 -1.55
CA LEU A 247 -17.32 6.56 -2.87
C LEU A 247 -18.70 6.13 -3.40
N PRO A 248 -18.98 6.32 -4.70
CA PRO A 248 -20.29 5.97 -5.30
C PRO A 248 -20.61 4.47 -5.30
N ASP A 249 -19.61 3.61 -5.49
CA ASP A 249 -19.75 2.14 -5.51
C ASP A 249 -18.63 1.51 -4.70
N ALA A 250 -18.80 1.42 -3.38
CA ALA A 250 -17.84 0.89 -2.45
C ALA A 250 -18.36 -0.35 -1.70
N GLU A 251 -17.47 -1.32 -1.52
CA GLU A 251 -17.63 -2.41 -0.54
C GLU A 251 -16.60 -2.21 0.57
N LEU A 252 -17.03 -2.23 1.83
CA LEU A 252 -16.14 -2.16 3.01
C LEU A 252 -16.03 -3.52 3.66
N VAL A 253 -14.80 -3.98 3.85
CA VAL A 253 -14.48 -5.19 4.61
C VAL A 253 -13.59 -4.83 5.79
N ILE A 254 -14.05 -5.13 6.99
CA ILE A 254 -13.25 -5.00 8.22
C ILE A 254 -12.77 -6.39 8.63
N LEU A 255 -11.47 -6.55 8.73
CA LEU A 255 -10.82 -7.74 9.26
C LEU A 255 -10.75 -7.62 10.77
N GLU A 256 -11.58 -8.40 11.48
CA GLU A 256 -11.86 -8.17 12.90
C GLU A 256 -10.68 -8.47 13.84
N HIS A 257 -9.69 -9.25 13.38
CA HIS A 257 -8.54 -9.69 14.18
C HIS A 257 -7.20 -9.19 13.62
N SER A 258 -7.23 -8.19 12.73
CA SER A 258 -6.05 -7.61 12.09
C SER A 258 -5.88 -6.14 12.43
N ALA A 259 -4.62 -5.68 12.33
CA ALA A 259 -4.27 -4.27 12.25
C ALA A 259 -3.86 -3.92 10.79
N HIS A 260 -2.69 -3.33 10.62
CA HIS A 260 -2.20 -2.87 9.31
C HIS A 260 -1.89 -4.01 8.34
N MET A 261 -1.45 -5.16 8.85
CA MET A 261 -0.96 -6.28 8.05
C MET A 261 -2.04 -7.34 7.79
N GLY A 262 -3.26 -6.93 7.41
CA GLY A 262 -4.39 -7.82 7.20
C GLY A 262 -4.13 -8.95 6.21
N PHE A 263 -3.29 -8.74 5.19
CA PHE A 263 -2.87 -9.78 4.24
C PHE A 263 -1.93 -10.83 4.86
N VAL A 264 -1.37 -10.57 6.05
CA VAL A 264 -0.60 -11.52 6.87
C VAL A 264 -1.48 -12.13 7.96
N GLU A 265 -2.22 -11.27 8.68
CA GLU A 265 -2.91 -11.64 9.92
C GLU A 265 -4.18 -12.45 9.69
N GLU A 266 -4.97 -12.08 8.69
CA GLU A 266 -6.20 -12.79 8.27
C GLU A 266 -6.16 -13.11 6.77
N ASN A 267 -5.09 -13.78 6.33
CA ASN A 267 -4.80 -14.00 4.91
C ASN A 267 -5.96 -14.62 4.13
N GLU A 268 -6.59 -15.68 4.64
CA GLU A 268 -7.71 -16.33 3.95
C GLU A 268 -8.90 -15.37 3.75
N ALA A 269 -9.25 -14.58 4.77
CA ALA A 269 -10.34 -13.62 4.70
C ALA A 269 -10.00 -12.48 3.72
N TYR A 270 -8.76 -11.98 3.78
CA TYR A 270 -8.25 -10.97 2.86
C TYR A 270 -8.29 -11.47 1.40
N MET A 271 -7.72 -12.64 1.11
CA MET A 271 -7.74 -13.24 -0.22
C MET A 271 -9.16 -13.49 -0.71
N GLY A 272 -10.04 -13.96 0.18
CA GLY A 272 -11.47 -14.17 -0.12
C GLY A 272 -12.18 -12.88 -0.51
N ALA A 273 -11.92 -11.79 0.21
CA ALA A 273 -12.50 -10.47 -0.09
C ALA A 273 -12.03 -9.94 -1.45
N VAL A 274 -10.70 -9.92 -1.69
CA VAL A 274 -10.11 -9.45 -2.96
C VAL A 274 -10.61 -10.29 -4.13
N ARG A 275 -10.51 -11.62 -4.04
CA ARG A 275 -10.94 -12.53 -5.11
C ARG A 275 -12.42 -12.40 -5.41
N GLY A 276 -13.26 -12.46 -4.38
CA GLY A 276 -14.70 -12.34 -4.53
C GLY A 276 -15.12 -11.02 -5.14
N PHE A 277 -14.45 -9.91 -4.78
CA PHE A 277 -14.75 -8.60 -5.34
C PHE A 277 -14.35 -8.52 -6.82
N ILE A 278 -13.12 -8.87 -7.17
CA ILE A 278 -12.65 -8.83 -8.57
C ILE A 278 -13.55 -9.71 -9.45
N ASP A 279 -13.82 -10.96 -9.04
CA ASP A 279 -14.63 -11.89 -9.82
C ASP A 279 -16.04 -11.34 -10.10
N ARG A 280 -16.71 -10.77 -9.08
CA ARG A 280 -18.06 -10.19 -9.28
C ARG A 280 -18.09 -8.98 -10.20
N ARG A 281 -17.04 -8.18 -10.20
CA ARG A 281 -16.99 -6.88 -10.90
C ARG A 281 -16.33 -6.95 -12.28
N THR A 282 -15.60 -8.03 -12.57
CA THR A 282 -14.88 -8.19 -13.86
C THR A 282 -15.39 -9.34 -14.72
N ALA A 283 -16.30 -10.19 -14.19
CA ALA A 283 -16.99 -11.20 -14.98
C ALA A 283 -17.91 -10.54 -16.01
N GLY A 284 -17.45 -10.43 -17.25
CA GLY A 284 -18.19 -9.86 -18.39
C GLY A 284 -17.58 -10.30 -19.71
#